data_a472be61e6ee21b41bb580f27dbbb625
#
_entry.id   a472be61e6ee21b41bb580f27dbbb625
#
_cell.length_a   1.000
_cell.length_b   1.000
_cell.length_c   1.000
_cell.angle_alpha   90.00
_cell.angle_beta   90.00
_cell.angle_gamma   90.00
#
_symmetry.space_group_name_H-M   'P 1'
#
loop_
_entity.id
_entity.type
_entity.pdbx_description
1 polymer ?
#
loop_
_entity_poly.entity_id
_entity_poly.type
_entity_poly.pdbx_seq_one_letter_code
_entity_poly.pdbx_strand_id
1 'polypeptide(L)'
;NEVPYGGMTHYGCRVSYKTYRFYVLYAADEIFDDRAGFVAAGLVLFLAVCIALVTARSVADRRRLHDTQKQLSIIDAISATYETTFLLHLDHLSMEAIRMSAEVTDAFRAHPDPADFLLRACNSIVAPGSRGAVLALMDAETLEQRLENRAFLAEDIETVRGTWYSLQVIPQRRDEKGHLLSVLVATRSIMALKRAEELSFRDRLTGLRNRNYLESHLDSLTSETAMPLSLIMADADHLKHVNDSLGHERGDELLQRIADVLRKTVGPECTTLRIGGDEFLILCPRTSAAMARVLMSDIEQNLAAASDDDLMLGVSLGSAIINSASESFKDAFKDADAAMYTKKSGHRRA
;
A
#
# COMPACT_ATOMS: atom_id res chain seq x y z
N ASN A 1 -2.38 -0.67 -73.66
CA ASN A 1 -3.69 -0.66 -74.32
C ASN A 1 -3.87 0.65 -75.06
N GLU A 2 -4.38 0.60 -76.25
CA GLU A 2 -4.77 1.78 -77.03
C GLU A 2 -6.00 2.43 -76.41
N VAL A 3 -5.92 3.74 -76.14
CA VAL A 3 -7.03 4.52 -75.57
C VAL A 3 -7.29 5.73 -76.42
N PRO A 4 -8.46 5.83 -77.10
CA PRO A 4 -8.83 7.03 -77.88
C PRO A 4 -9.15 8.18 -76.89
N TYR A 5 -8.42 9.32 -77.04
CA TYR A 5 -8.66 10.52 -76.30
C TYR A 5 -8.41 11.76 -77.17
N GLY A 6 -9.34 12.71 -77.19
CA GLY A 6 -9.19 13.95 -77.95
C GLY A 6 -9.08 13.78 -79.49
N GLY A 7 -9.57 12.66 -80.07
CA GLY A 7 -9.45 12.37 -81.51
C GLY A 7 -8.16 11.74 -81.96
N MET A 8 -7.23 11.44 -81.07
CA MET A 8 -5.96 10.76 -81.31
C MET A 8 -5.88 9.46 -80.58
N THR A 9 -5.08 8.51 -81.05
CA THR A 9 -4.78 7.24 -80.42
C THR A 9 -3.69 7.44 -79.38
N HIS A 10 -3.93 7.08 -78.15
CA HIS A 10 -2.97 7.11 -77.06
C HIS A 10 -2.66 5.72 -76.57
N TYR A 11 -1.46 5.48 -76.10
CA TYR A 11 -1.08 4.28 -75.39
C TYR A 11 -1.11 4.57 -73.89
N GLY A 12 -1.87 3.78 -73.11
CA GLY A 12 -2.05 4.03 -71.66
C GLY A 12 -1.57 2.86 -70.83
N CYS A 13 -0.94 3.18 -69.71
CA CYS A 13 -0.64 2.27 -68.63
C CYS A 13 -1.47 2.64 -67.37
N ARG A 14 -2.05 1.63 -66.74
CA ARG A 14 -2.82 1.77 -65.49
C ARG A 14 -1.99 1.25 -64.33
N VAL A 15 -1.72 2.09 -63.36
CA VAL A 15 -1.11 1.70 -62.10
C VAL A 15 -2.18 1.82 -61.00
N SER A 16 -2.35 0.78 -60.20
CA SER A 16 -3.30 0.78 -59.06
C SER A 16 -2.54 0.67 -57.75
N TYR A 17 -2.80 1.59 -56.84
CA TYR A 17 -2.25 1.55 -55.49
C TYR A 17 -3.37 1.81 -54.46
N LYS A 18 -3.71 0.82 -53.65
CA LYS A 18 -4.87 0.82 -52.72
C LYS A 18 -6.18 1.16 -53.46
N THR A 19 -6.83 2.25 -53.11
CA THR A 19 -8.06 2.78 -53.70
C THR A 19 -7.84 3.71 -54.88
N TYR A 20 -6.59 4.08 -55.20
CA TYR A 20 -6.29 5.02 -56.28
C TYR A 20 -5.87 4.32 -57.55
N ARG A 21 -6.34 4.82 -58.70
CA ARG A 21 -5.98 4.39 -60.01
C ARG A 21 -5.36 5.54 -60.78
N PHE A 22 -4.15 5.35 -61.26
CA PHE A 22 -3.42 6.33 -62.07
C PHE A 22 -3.38 5.83 -63.51
N TYR A 23 -3.62 6.73 -64.42
CA TYR A 23 -3.53 6.49 -65.86
C TYR A 23 -2.50 7.44 -66.40
N VAL A 24 -1.55 6.87 -67.17
CA VAL A 24 -0.56 7.64 -67.90
C VAL A 24 -0.87 7.41 -69.37
N LEU A 25 -1.20 8.47 -70.11
CA LEU A 25 -1.59 8.45 -71.52
C LEU A 25 -0.53 9.17 -72.31
N TYR A 26 -0.07 8.59 -73.39
CA TYR A 26 0.86 9.18 -74.33
C TYR A 26 0.27 9.15 -75.73
N ALA A 27 0.43 10.22 -76.52
CA ALA A 27 0.03 10.25 -77.90
C ALA A 27 0.86 9.28 -78.73
N ALA A 28 0.22 8.59 -79.66
CA ALA A 28 0.87 7.50 -80.43
C ALA A 28 2.04 7.98 -81.32
N ASP A 29 1.97 9.20 -81.77
CA ASP A 29 2.99 9.88 -82.58
C ASP A 29 4.24 10.26 -81.76
N GLU A 30 4.09 10.66 -80.49
CA GLU A 30 5.23 10.99 -79.63
C GLU A 30 6.00 9.75 -79.14
N ILE A 31 5.36 8.57 -79.08
CA ILE A 31 6.02 7.32 -78.64
C ILE A 31 7.11 6.84 -79.55
N PHE A 32 6.98 7.13 -80.85
CA PHE A 32 7.92 6.62 -81.87
C PHE A 32 9.11 7.53 -82.14
N ASP A 33 9.04 8.84 -81.80
CA ASP A 33 10.11 9.80 -82.08
C ASP A 33 11.12 9.93 -80.91
N ASP A 34 10.71 9.64 -79.66
CA ASP A 34 11.64 9.76 -78.50
C ASP A 34 11.59 8.54 -77.58
N ARG A 35 11.98 7.36 -78.07
CA ARG A 35 12.07 6.13 -77.29
C ARG A 35 12.97 6.24 -76.04
N ALA A 36 14.03 7.03 -76.12
CA ALA A 36 14.97 7.20 -75.01
C ALA A 36 14.36 8.03 -73.85
N GLY A 37 13.63 9.09 -74.19
CA GLY A 37 12.91 9.93 -73.21
C GLY A 37 11.82 9.16 -72.50
N PHE A 38 11.12 8.28 -73.21
CA PHE A 38 10.06 7.43 -72.70
C PHE A 38 10.55 6.42 -71.66
N VAL A 39 11.65 5.74 -71.97
CA VAL A 39 12.29 4.77 -71.05
C VAL A 39 12.82 5.50 -69.79
N ALA A 40 13.43 6.70 -70.00
CA ALA A 40 13.93 7.51 -68.88
C ALA A 40 12.79 7.96 -67.93
N ALA A 41 11.67 8.44 -68.49
CA ALA A 41 10.50 8.85 -67.67
C ALA A 41 9.89 7.67 -66.92
N GLY A 42 9.80 6.49 -67.56
CA GLY A 42 9.33 5.26 -66.94
C GLY A 42 10.23 4.80 -65.77
N LEU A 43 11.53 4.87 -65.94
CA LEU A 43 12.52 4.57 -64.91
C LEU A 43 12.43 5.53 -63.69
N VAL A 44 12.29 6.84 -63.94
CA VAL A 44 12.12 7.83 -62.89
C VAL A 44 10.83 7.60 -62.11
N LEU A 45 9.71 7.31 -62.81
CA LEU A 45 8.44 7.01 -62.13
C LEU A 45 8.54 5.73 -61.30
N PHE A 46 9.18 4.69 -61.82
CA PHE A 46 9.39 3.43 -61.13
C PHE A 46 10.24 3.66 -59.85
N LEU A 47 11.34 4.40 -59.97
CA LEU A 47 12.21 4.76 -58.85
C LEU A 47 11.46 5.56 -57.77
N ALA A 48 10.65 6.54 -58.17
CA ALA A 48 9.85 7.34 -57.27
C ALA A 48 8.83 6.47 -56.50
N VAL A 49 8.16 5.52 -57.17
CA VAL A 49 7.25 4.55 -56.55
C VAL A 49 7.98 3.64 -55.54
N CYS A 50 9.15 3.13 -55.93
CA CYS A 50 10.00 2.32 -55.04
C CYS A 50 10.43 3.11 -53.80
N ILE A 51 10.88 4.34 -53.96
CA ILE A 51 11.25 5.22 -52.83
C ILE A 51 10.04 5.48 -51.92
N ALA A 52 8.87 5.76 -52.50
CA ALA A 52 7.64 5.99 -51.75
C ALA A 52 7.21 4.73 -50.93
N LEU A 53 7.35 3.53 -51.52
CA LEU A 53 7.05 2.28 -50.84
C LEU A 53 8.04 1.99 -49.69
N VAL A 54 9.35 2.19 -49.93
CA VAL A 54 10.38 1.98 -48.90
C VAL A 54 10.22 2.97 -47.77
N THR A 55 9.94 4.25 -48.06
CA THR A 55 9.72 5.27 -47.05
C THR A 55 8.44 5.00 -46.24
N ALA A 56 7.32 4.61 -46.89
CA ALA A 56 6.09 4.27 -46.22
C ALA A 56 6.27 3.05 -45.28
N ARG A 57 7.02 2.04 -45.72
CA ARG A 57 7.34 0.86 -44.90
C ARG A 57 8.24 1.23 -43.71
N SER A 58 9.27 2.01 -43.95
CA SER A 58 10.18 2.49 -42.89
C SER A 58 9.45 3.31 -41.82
N VAL A 59 8.51 4.18 -42.21
CA VAL A 59 7.69 4.96 -41.29
C VAL A 59 6.74 4.04 -40.49
N ALA A 60 6.15 3.04 -41.14
CA ALA A 60 5.27 2.08 -40.45
C ALA A 60 6.05 1.22 -39.43
N ASP A 61 7.26 0.77 -39.81
CA ASP A 61 8.11 -0.02 -38.90
C ASP A 61 8.63 0.83 -37.72
N ARG A 62 8.99 2.09 -37.96
CA ARG A 62 9.36 3.03 -36.88
C ARG A 62 8.21 3.29 -35.90
N ARG A 63 6.99 3.43 -36.40
CA ARG A 63 5.79 3.59 -35.53
C ARG A 63 5.57 2.36 -34.69
N ARG A 64 5.65 1.15 -35.28
CA ARG A 64 5.51 -0.11 -34.52
C ARG A 64 6.57 -0.25 -33.43
N LEU A 65 7.83 0.04 -33.75
CA LEU A 65 8.94 0.01 -32.77
C LEU A 65 8.72 1.02 -31.66
N HIS A 66 8.29 2.23 -31.98
CA HIS A 66 8.00 3.26 -30.98
C HIS A 66 6.85 2.87 -30.05
N ASP A 67 5.76 2.32 -30.61
CA ASP A 67 4.61 1.84 -29.81
C ASP A 67 5.01 0.67 -28.91
N THR A 68 5.82 -0.26 -29.42
CA THR A 68 6.36 -1.37 -28.61
C THR A 68 7.30 -0.87 -27.51
N GLN A 69 8.20 0.07 -27.79
CA GLN A 69 9.08 0.67 -26.79
C GLN A 69 8.30 1.43 -25.73
N LYS A 70 7.25 2.14 -26.12
CA LYS A 70 6.37 2.85 -25.18
C LYS A 70 5.61 1.89 -24.27
N GLN A 71 5.11 0.79 -24.80
CA GLN A 71 4.48 -0.27 -24.00
C GLN A 71 5.46 -0.91 -23.03
N LEU A 72 6.68 -1.23 -23.48
CA LEU A 72 7.72 -1.77 -22.60
C LEU A 72 8.10 -0.78 -21.48
N SER A 73 8.24 0.51 -21.79
CA SER A 73 8.56 1.52 -20.78
C SER A 73 7.45 1.69 -19.72
N ILE A 74 6.19 1.51 -20.11
CA ILE A 74 5.06 1.52 -19.17
C ILE A 74 5.10 0.27 -18.28
N ILE A 75 5.38 -0.90 -18.87
CA ILE A 75 5.53 -2.16 -18.12
C ILE A 75 6.71 -2.04 -17.15
N ASP A 76 7.83 -1.51 -17.57
CA ASP A 76 9.00 -1.29 -16.70
C ASP A 76 8.70 -0.31 -15.56
N ALA A 77 7.97 0.78 -15.83
CA ALA A 77 7.58 1.76 -14.81
C ALA A 77 6.60 1.15 -13.79
N ILE A 78 5.64 0.34 -14.24
CA ILE A 78 4.72 -0.40 -13.36
C ILE A 78 5.51 -1.44 -12.57
N SER A 79 6.38 -2.20 -13.22
CA SER A 79 7.21 -3.23 -12.58
C SER A 79 8.19 -2.65 -11.56
N ALA A 80 8.63 -1.39 -11.72
CA ALA A 80 9.47 -0.70 -10.73
C ALA A 80 8.76 -0.47 -9.39
N THR A 81 7.41 -0.48 -9.39
CA THR A 81 6.59 -0.33 -8.18
C THR A 81 6.55 -1.62 -7.35
N TYR A 82 6.82 -2.78 -7.97
CA TYR A 82 6.79 -4.09 -7.31
C TYR A 82 8.21 -4.63 -7.12
N GLU A 83 8.49 -5.14 -5.94
CA GLU A 83 9.80 -5.76 -5.62
C GLU A 83 9.89 -7.19 -6.13
N THR A 84 8.79 -7.92 -6.07
CA THR A 84 8.66 -9.28 -6.60
C THR A 84 7.42 -9.37 -7.46
N THR A 85 7.55 -10.01 -8.61
CA THR A 85 6.44 -10.28 -9.54
C THR A 85 6.72 -11.58 -10.24
N PHE A 86 5.78 -12.51 -10.20
CA PHE A 86 5.84 -13.76 -10.94
C PHE A 86 4.46 -14.15 -11.46
N LEU A 87 4.45 -14.86 -12.59
CA LEU A 87 3.26 -15.42 -13.19
C LEU A 87 3.11 -16.86 -12.71
N LEU A 88 1.97 -17.17 -12.13
CA LEU A 88 1.61 -18.52 -11.72
C LEU A 88 0.57 -19.07 -12.69
N HIS A 89 0.90 -20.15 -13.39
CA HIS A 89 0.01 -20.90 -14.26
C HIS A 89 -0.71 -21.96 -13.45
N LEU A 90 -2.04 -21.92 -13.44
CA LEU A 90 -2.89 -22.82 -12.66
C LEU A 90 -3.23 -24.10 -13.41
N ASP A 91 -3.22 -24.05 -14.76
CA ASP A 91 -3.56 -25.16 -15.64
C ASP A 91 -2.50 -26.28 -15.68
N HIS A 92 -1.23 -25.92 -15.52
CA HIS A 92 -0.11 -26.88 -15.55
C HIS A 92 0.87 -26.67 -14.38
N LEU A 93 0.46 -25.93 -13.36
CA LEU A 93 1.20 -25.71 -12.11
C LEU A 93 2.66 -25.33 -12.35
N SER A 94 2.89 -24.27 -13.12
CA SER A 94 4.22 -23.72 -13.35
C SER A 94 4.31 -22.26 -12.97
N MET A 95 5.53 -21.80 -12.70
CA MET A 95 5.79 -20.43 -12.29
C MET A 95 6.85 -19.79 -13.18
N GLU A 96 6.56 -18.59 -13.67
CA GLU A 96 7.49 -17.77 -14.46
C GLU A 96 7.88 -16.52 -13.69
N ALA A 97 9.17 -16.37 -13.42
CA ALA A 97 9.71 -15.21 -12.73
C ALA A 97 9.80 -14.02 -13.68
N ILE A 98 9.09 -12.93 -13.38
CA ILE A 98 9.22 -11.67 -14.11
C ILE A 98 10.25 -10.78 -13.40
N ARG A 99 10.11 -10.65 -12.08
CA ARG A 99 11.05 -9.94 -11.21
C ARG A 99 11.03 -10.57 -9.83
N MET A 100 12.18 -10.81 -9.25
CA MET A 100 12.28 -11.36 -7.89
C MET A 100 13.29 -10.58 -7.07
N SER A 101 12.98 -10.34 -5.80
CA SER A 101 13.96 -9.91 -4.81
C SER A 101 15.01 -11.01 -4.60
N ALA A 102 16.19 -10.65 -4.09
CA ALA A 102 17.26 -11.63 -3.85
C ALA A 102 16.80 -12.80 -2.97
N GLU A 103 16.06 -12.51 -1.90
CA GLU A 103 15.55 -13.51 -0.96
C GLU A 103 14.58 -14.50 -1.61
N VAL A 104 13.67 -14.00 -2.45
CA VAL A 104 12.69 -14.81 -3.18
C VAL A 104 13.40 -15.64 -4.27
N THR A 105 14.41 -15.06 -4.92
CA THR A 105 15.21 -15.74 -5.95
C THR A 105 15.94 -16.95 -5.37
N ASP A 106 16.54 -16.80 -4.20
CA ASP A 106 17.25 -17.90 -3.56
C ASP A 106 16.30 -19.03 -3.13
N ALA A 107 15.14 -18.68 -2.59
CA ALA A 107 14.08 -19.65 -2.28
C ALA A 107 13.57 -20.38 -3.52
N PHE A 108 13.36 -19.66 -4.62
CA PHE A 108 12.88 -20.23 -5.89
C PHE A 108 13.89 -21.17 -6.54
N ARG A 109 15.18 -20.81 -6.54
CA ARG A 109 16.24 -21.67 -7.06
C ARG A 109 16.37 -22.99 -6.32
N ALA A 110 16.15 -22.95 -5.00
CA ALA A 110 16.19 -24.14 -4.16
C ALA A 110 14.97 -25.06 -4.38
N HIS A 111 13.82 -24.51 -4.75
CA HIS A 111 12.54 -25.21 -4.84
C HIS A 111 11.74 -24.73 -6.07
N PRO A 112 12.03 -25.29 -7.27
CA PRO A 112 11.39 -24.83 -8.52
C PRO A 112 9.92 -25.29 -8.67
N ASP A 113 9.46 -26.25 -7.87
CA ASP A 113 8.05 -26.64 -7.84
C ASP A 113 7.22 -25.52 -7.18
N PRO A 114 6.15 -25.02 -7.82
CA PRO A 114 5.39 -23.88 -7.32
C PRO A 114 4.76 -24.09 -5.95
N ALA A 115 4.25 -25.29 -5.66
CA ALA A 115 3.60 -25.58 -4.38
C ALA A 115 4.61 -25.65 -3.25
N ASP A 116 5.75 -26.34 -3.47
CA ASP A 116 6.86 -26.43 -2.50
C ASP A 116 7.50 -25.05 -2.29
N PHE A 117 7.71 -24.28 -3.36
CA PHE A 117 8.20 -22.90 -3.28
C PHE A 117 7.30 -22.03 -2.41
N LEU A 118 5.98 -21.96 -2.70
CA LEU A 118 5.04 -21.11 -1.96
C LEU A 118 5.01 -21.48 -0.48
N LEU A 119 4.99 -22.76 -0.14
CA LEU A 119 4.99 -23.23 1.24
C LEU A 119 6.28 -22.86 1.97
N ARG A 120 7.44 -23.06 1.34
CA ARG A 120 8.75 -22.77 1.93
C ARG A 120 9.02 -21.26 2.02
N ALA A 121 8.68 -20.50 0.98
CA ALA A 121 8.76 -19.04 1.00
C ALA A 121 7.87 -18.46 2.12
N CYS A 122 6.65 -18.97 2.27
CA CYS A 122 5.76 -18.60 3.37
C CYS A 122 6.40 -18.88 4.74
N ASN A 123 7.05 -20.03 4.91
CA ASN A 123 7.65 -20.40 6.19
C ASN A 123 8.97 -19.69 6.49
N SER A 124 9.77 -19.35 5.48
CA SER A 124 11.10 -18.74 5.65
C SER A 124 11.10 -17.22 5.60
N ILE A 125 10.21 -16.62 4.81
CA ILE A 125 10.19 -15.16 4.57
C ILE A 125 9.07 -14.48 5.36
N VAL A 126 7.89 -15.10 5.49
CA VAL A 126 6.71 -14.51 6.10
C VAL A 126 6.70 -14.73 7.62
N ALA A 127 6.46 -13.67 8.38
CA ALA A 127 6.34 -13.74 9.83
C ALA A 127 5.18 -14.67 10.25
N PRO A 128 5.29 -15.40 11.38
CA PRO A 128 4.28 -16.38 11.80
C PRO A 128 2.85 -15.85 11.82
N GLY A 129 2.65 -14.61 12.24
CA GLY A 129 1.33 -13.95 12.30
C GLY A 129 0.67 -13.72 10.93
N SER A 130 1.46 -13.59 9.84
CA SER A 130 0.96 -13.33 8.49
C SER A 130 0.82 -14.60 7.63
N ARG A 131 1.33 -15.75 8.07
CA ARG A 131 1.34 -16.99 7.26
C ARG A 131 -0.05 -17.49 6.90
N GLY A 132 -0.97 -17.45 7.87
CA GLY A 132 -2.36 -17.87 7.64
C GLY A 132 -3.04 -17.05 6.56
N ALA A 133 -2.82 -15.74 6.54
CA ALA A 133 -3.36 -14.84 5.52
C ALA A 133 -2.80 -15.13 4.12
N VAL A 134 -1.48 -15.39 4.01
CA VAL A 134 -0.83 -15.78 2.75
C VAL A 134 -1.39 -17.09 2.21
N LEU A 135 -1.50 -18.12 3.05
CA LEU A 135 -2.04 -19.41 2.65
C LEU A 135 -3.50 -19.31 2.20
N ALA A 136 -4.32 -18.55 2.95
CA ALA A 136 -5.71 -18.30 2.57
C ALA A 136 -5.82 -17.48 1.27
N LEU A 137 -4.91 -16.52 1.03
CA LEU A 137 -4.88 -15.72 -0.19
C LEU A 137 -4.57 -16.60 -1.41
N MET A 138 -3.61 -17.52 -1.28
CA MET A 138 -3.10 -18.38 -2.35
C MET A 138 -3.84 -19.71 -2.50
N ASP A 139 -4.92 -19.92 -1.75
CA ASP A 139 -5.73 -21.14 -1.83
C ASP A 139 -6.36 -21.32 -3.22
N ALA A 140 -5.81 -22.25 -3.99
CA ALA A 140 -6.18 -22.49 -5.39
C ALA A 140 -7.64 -22.95 -5.57
N GLU A 141 -8.23 -23.64 -4.57
CA GLU A 141 -9.60 -24.14 -4.65
C GLU A 141 -10.63 -22.99 -4.62
N THR A 142 -10.34 -21.93 -3.89
CA THR A 142 -11.25 -20.78 -3.72
C THR A 142 -10.86 -19.56 -4.57
N LEU A 143 -9.63 -19.55 -5.14
CA LEU A 143 -9.05 -18.39 -5.81
C LEU A 143 -9.89 -17.89 -6.99
N GLU A 144 -10.38 -18.81 -7.83
CA GLU A 144 -11.18 -18.48 -9.01
C GLU A 144 -12.48 -17.76 -8.61
N GLN A 145 -13.22 -18.31 -7.65
CA GLN A 145 -14.47 -17.74 -7.13
C GLN A 145 -14.23 -16.36 -6.49
N ARG A 146 -13.14 -16.22 -5.73
CA ARG A 146 -12.80 -14.96 -5.06
C ARG A 146 -12.38 -13.87 -6.02
N LEU A 147 -11.86 -14.22 -7.22
CA LEU A 147 -11.45 -13.31 -8.29
C LEU A 147 -12.53 -13.08 -9.35
N GLU A 148 -13.72 -13.68 -9.25
CA GLU A 148 -14.74 -13.63 -10.31
C GLU A 148 -15.17 -12.20 -10.64
N ASN A 149 -15.36 -11.35 -9.61
CA ASN A 149 -15.81 -9.95 -9.77
C ASN A 149 -14.84 -8.95 -9.14
N ARG A 150 -13.56 -9.32 -8.97
CA ARG A 150 -12.54 -8.46 -8.37
C ARG A 150 -11.37 -8.26 -9.34
N ALA A 151 -10.87 -7.04 -9.39
CA ALA A 151 -9.68 -6.73 -10.17
C ALA A 151 -8.42 -7.42 -9.62
N PHE A 152 -8.35 -7.62 -8.31
CA PHE A 152 -7.28 -8.33 -7.59
C PHE A 152 -7.72 -8.70 -6.17
N LEU A 153 -6.98 -9.60 -5.55
CA LEU A 153 -7.00 -9.84 -4.11
C LEU A 153 -5.70 -9.28 -3.52
N ALA A 154 -5.75 -8.77 -2.29
CA ALA A 154 -4.54 -8.26 -1.64
C ALA A 154 -4.58 -8.55 -0.14
N GLU A 155 -3.39 -8.81 0.43
CA GLU A 155 -3.15 -8.96 1.86
C GLU A 155 -1.86 -8.24 2.26
N ASP A 156 -1.91 -7.55 3.40
CA ASP A 156 -0.73 -6.97 4.00
C ASP A 156 0.00 -8.04 4.83
N ILE A 157 1.26 -8.27 4.51
CA ILE A 157 2.09 -9.30 5.14
C ILE A 157 3.32 -8.70 5.77
N GLU A 158 3.69 -9.21 6.93
CA GLU A 158 4.95 -8.92 7.57
C GLU A 158 5.95 -10.04 7.29
N THR A 159 7.21 -9.68 7.04
CA THR A 159 8.30 -10.64 6.91
C THR A 159 8.96 -10.90 8.25
N VAL A 160 9.73 -12.00 8.36
CA VAL A 160 10.53 -12.32 9.56
C VAL A 160 11.55 -11.23 9.90
N ARG A 161 11.85 -10.30 8.99
CA ARG A 161 12.72 -9.14 9.20
C ARG A 161 11.97 -7.87 9.62
N GLY A 162 10.66 -7.95 9.86
CA GLY A 162 9.82 -6.80 10.21
C GLY A 162 9.54 -5.83 9.05
N THR A 163 9.72 -6.26 7.80
CA THR A 163 9.37 -5.48 6.62
C THR A 163 7.95 -5.80 6.19
N TRP A 164 7.17 -4.77 5.88
CA TRP A 164 5.78 -4.91 5.46
C TRP A 164 5.62 -4.80 3.95
N TYR A 165 4.89 -5.75 3.38
CA TYR A 165 4.53 -5.82 1.96
C TYR A 165 3.03 -5.98 1.78
N SER A 166 2.49 -5.42 0.69
CA SER A 166 1.18 -5.79 0.17
C SER A 166 1.39 -6.88 -0.89
N LEU A 167 0.93 -8.09 -0.61
CA LEU A 167 0.91 -9.23 -1.54
C LEU A 167 -0.38 -9.16 -2.33
N GLN A 168 -0.28 -9.11 -3.66
CA GLN A 168 -1.40 -9.00 -4.58
C GLN A 168 -1.47 -10.19 -5.51
N VAL A 169 -2.68 -10.69 -5.76
CA VAL A 169 -2.99 -11.74 -6.74
C VAL A 169 -3.94 -11.15 -7.76
N ILE A 170 -3.50 -11.05 -9.00
CA ILE A 170 -4.18 -10.37 -10.10
C ILE A 170 -4.51 -11.40 -11.19
N PRO A 171 -5.78 -11.56 -11.61
CA PRO A 171 -6.12 -12.48 -12.67
C PRO A 171 -5.50 -12.00 -13.99
N GLN A 172 -4.78 -12.90 -14.69
CA GLN A 172 -4.09 -12.56 -15.93
C GLN A 172 -4.76 -13.16 -17.16
N ARG A 173 -5.06 -14.44 -17.14
CA ARG A 173 -5.65 -15.15 -18.29
C ARG A 173 -6.77 -16.07 -17.86
N ARG A 174 -7.86 -16.07 -18.64
CA ARG A 174 -8.98 -17.00 -18.51
C ARG A 174 -9.19 -17.75 -19.84
N ASP A 175 -9.77 -18.93 -19.78
CA ASP A 175 -10.19 -19.67 -20.95
C ASP A 175 -11.50 -19.10 -21.55
N GLU A 176 -11.96 -19.69 -22.66
CA GLU A 176 -13.21 -19.30 -23.33
C GLU A 176 -14.48 -19.55 -22.46
N LYS A 177 -14.37 -20.37 -21.43
CA LYS A 177 -15.45 -20.67 -20.48
C LYS A 177 -15.38 -19.81 -19.23
N GLY A 178 -14.34 -18.97 -19.11
CA GLY A 178 -14.14 -18.08 -17.98
C GLY A 178 -13.27 -18.64 -16.84
N HIS A 179 -12.79 -19.90 -16.93
CA HIS A 179 -11.92 -20.48 -15.90
C HIS A 179 -10.56 -19.78 -15.87
N LEU A 180 -10.05 -19.61 -14.66
CA LEU A 180 -8.78 -18.91 -14.41
C LEU A 180 -7.58 -19.81 -14.79
N LEU A 181 -6.82 -19.40 -15.80
CA LEU A 181 -5.64 -20.14 -16.30
C LEU A 181 -4.34 -19.64 -15.67
N SER A 182 -4.22 -18.36 -15.37
CA SER A 182 -3.03 -17.80 -14.74
C SER A 182 -3.32 -16.56 -13.92
N VAL A 183 -2.50 -16.35 -12.90
CA VAL A 183 -2.51 -15.16 -12.05
C VAL A 183 -1.12 -14.55 -11.95
N LEU A 184 -1.08 -13.23 -11.88
CA LEU A 184 0.12 -12.49 -11.56
C LEU A 184 0.16 -12.30 -10.03
N VAL A 185 1.23 -12.75 -9.41
CA VAL A 185 1.49 -12.54 -7.99
C VAL A 185 2.55 -11.45 -7.86
N ALA A 186 2.24 -10.41 -7.13
CA ALA A 186 3.10 -9.23 -7.01
C ALA A 186 3.20 -8.75 -5.57
N THR A 187 4.39 -8.32 -5.14
CA THR A 187 4.60 -7.70 -3.83
C THR A 187 5.16 -6.31 -3.98
N ARG A 188 4.63 -5.37 -3.21
CA ARG A 188 5.17 -4.01 -3.09
C ARG A 188 5.41 -3.67 -1.62
N SER A 189 6.49 -2.97 -1.32
CA SER A 189 6.74 -2.47 0.03
C SER A 189 5.69 -1.43 0.43
N ILE A 190 5.13 -1.61 1.64
CA ILE A 190 4.21 -0.68 2.28
C ILE A 190 4.80 -0.09 3.57
N MET A 191 6.12 -0.17 3.74
CA MET A 191 6.81 0.34 4.93
C MET A 191 6.56 1.82 5.19
N ALA A 192 6.54 2.65 4.13
CA ALA A 192 6.24 4.07 4.26
C ALA A 192 4.81 4.30 4.76
N LEU A 193 3.85 3.52 4.25
CA LEU A 193 2.45 3.57 4.69
C LEU A 193 2.32 3.15 6.15
N LYS A 194 2.91 2.02 6.54
CA LYS A 194 2.88 1.53 7.94
C LYS A 194 3.57 2.48 8.90
N ARG A 195 4.67 3.11 8.49
CA ARG A 195 5.33 4.17 9.30
C ARG A 195 4.45 5.41 9.45
N ALA A 196 3.80 5.85 8.37
CA ALA A 196 2.88 6.98 8.43
C ALA A 196 1.67 6.68 9.34
N GLU A 197 1.13 5.46 9.25
CA GLU A 197 0.06 4.97 10.12
C GLU A 197 0.49 4.96 11.59
N GLU A 198 1.65 4.37 11.92
CA GLU A 198 2.22 4.38 13.26
C GLU A 198 2.45 5.79 13.80
N LEU A 199 2.95 6.72 12.98
CA LEU A 199 3.11 8.11 13.37
C LEU A 199 1.78 8.82 13.59
N SER A 200 0.73 8.45 12.84
CA SER A 200 -0.62 9.01 13.02
C SER A 200 -1.28 8.59 14.32
N PHE A 201 -0.82 7.50 14.94
CA PHE A 201 -1.31 6.96 16.21
C PHE A 201 -0.53 7.46 17.45
N ARG A 202 0.42 8.38 17.26
CA ARG A 202 1.19 8.95 18.35
C ARG A 202 0.84 10.41 18.61
N ASP A 203 0.84 10.80 19.88
CA ASP A 203 0.85 12.19 20.28
C ASP A 203 2.24 12.79 20.02
N ARG A 204 2.30 13.89 19.29
CA ARG A 204 3.57 14.49 18.85
C ARG A 204 4.40 15.07 20.01
N LEU A 205 3.74 15.52 21.07
CA LEU A 205 4.43 16.11 22.20
C LEU A 205 5.03 15.04 23.11
N THR A 206 4.22 14.05 23.48
CA THR A 206 4.58 13.08 24.52
C THR A 206 5.10 11.75 23.97
N GLY A 207 4.87 11.46 22.66
CA GLY A 207 5.21 10.18 22.05
C GLY A 207 4.33 9.00 22.49
N LEU A 208 3.36 9.21 23.38
CA LEU A 208 2.37 8.21 23.78
C LEU A 208 1.42 7.89 22.62
N ARG A 209 0.60 6.86 22.75
CA ARG A 209 -0.53 6.64 21.82
C ARG A 209 -1.51 7.83 21.96
N ASN A 210 -2.17 8.17 20.85
CA ASN A 210 -3.16 9.25 20.82
C ASN A 210 -4.59 8.69 20.77
N ARG A 211 -5.57 9.59 20.74
CA ARG A 211 -6.99 9.23 20.65
C ARG A 211 -7.34 8.42 19.40
N ASN A 212 -6.71 8.72 18.25
CA ASN A 212 -6.97 7.96 17.02
C ASN A 212 -6.56 6.48 17.17
N TYR A 213 -5.48 6.22 17.92
CA TYR A 213 -5.09 4.84 18.24
C TYR A 213 -6.18 4.13 19.03
N LEU A 214 -6.74 4.75 20.07
CA LEU A 214 -7.83 4.17 20.86
C LEU A 214 -9.02 3.83 19.98
N GLU A 215 -9.49 4.78 19.16
CA GLU A 215 -10.67 4.60 18.32
C GLU A 215 -10.47 3.50 17.26
N SER A 216 -9.27 3.37 16.70
CA SER A 216 -8.96 2.37 15.68
C SER A 216 -8.71 0.96 16.23
N HIS A 217 -8.32 0.84 17.51
CA HIS A 217 -7.95 -0.45 18.13
C HIS A 217 -8.88 -0.86 19.27
N LEU A 218 -10.00 -0.18 19.44
CA LEU A 218 -10.89 -0.39 20.59
C LEU A 218 -11.32 -1.85 20.73
N ASP A 219 -11.76 -2.49 19.65
CA ASP A 219 -12.21 -3.88 19.65
C ASP A 219 -11.13 -4.86 20.14
N SER A 220 -9.87 -4.63 19.73
CA SER A 220 -8.75 -5.48 20.17
C SER A 220 -8.37 -5.21 21.62
N LEU A 221 -8.42 -3.94 22.05
CA LEU A 221 -8.09 -3.51 23.41
C LEU A 221 -9.14 -3.98 24.43
N THR A 222 -10.38 -4.17 23.98
CA THR A 222 -11.51 -4.63 24.83
C THR A 222 -11.91 -6.08 24.57
N SER A 223 -11.04 -6.85 23.91
CA SER A 223 -11.29 -8.27 23.63
C SER A 223 -11.35 -9.12 24.91
N GLU A 224 -12.00 -10.28 24.85
CA GLU A 224 -12.13 -11.20 26.00
C GLU A 224 -10.78 -11.59 26.61
N THR A 225 -9.73 -11.67 25.76
CA THR A 225 -8.36 -11.98 26.23
C THR A 225 -7.73 -10.87 27.06
N ALA A 226 -8.27 -9.64 27.02
CA ALA A 226 -7.82 -8.50 27.81
C ALA A 226 -8.47 -8.44 29.22
N MET A 227 -9.52 -9.23 29.48
CA MET A 227 -10.32 -9.14 30.70
C MET A 227 -9.63 -9.82 31.90
N PRO A 228 -9.85 -9.31 33.13
CA PRO A 228 -10.44 -8.00 33.43
C PRO A 228 -9.56 -6.84 32.95
N LEU A 229 -10.17 -5.82 32.34
CA LEU A 229 -9.47 -4.64 31.83
C LEU A 229 -9.68 -3.46 32.79
N SER A 230 -8.61 -2.94 33.38
CA SER A 230 -8.65 -1.71 34.15
C SER A 230 -8.39 -0.50 33.27
N LEU A 231 -9.28 0.51 33.39
CA LEU A 231 -9.13 1.83 32.81
C LEU A 231 -8.69 2.78 33.93
N ILE A 232 -7.60 3.52 33.72
CA ILE A 232 -7.16 4.58 34.63
C ILE A 232 -7.14 5.89 33.83
N MET A 233 -7.99 6.83 34.21
CA MET A 233 -7.97 8.22 33.74
C MET A 233 -7.01 9.03 34.59
N ALA A 234 -6.21 9.86 33.95
CA ALA A 234 -5.29 10.75 34.58
C ALA A 234 -5.37 12.15 33.95
N ASP A 235 -5.37 13.18 34.78
CA ASP A 235 -5.38 14.58 34.34
C ASP A 235 -4.20 15.28 34.99
N ALA A 236 -3.37 15.96 34.18
CA ALA A 236 -2.18 16.67 34.68
C ALA A 236 -2.57 17.83 35.58
N ASP A 237 -2.10 17.79 36.82
CA ASP A 237 -2.35 18.85 37.77
C ASP A 237 -1.53 20.11 37.42
N HIS A 238 -2.11 21.26 37.69
CA HIS A 238 -1.47 22.57 37.58
C HIS A 238 -0.97 23.01 36.21
N LEU A 239 -1.29 22.29 35.10
CA LEU A 239 -0.82 22.66 33.76
C LEU A 239 -1.16 24.09 33.37
N LYS A 240 -2.38 24.55 33.67
CA LYS A 240 -2.77 25.94 33.41
C LYS A 240 -1.91 26.93 34.19
N HIS A 241 -1.63 26.66 35.46
CA HIS A 241 -0.79 27.54 36.30
C HIS A 241 0.64 27.59 35.76
N VAL A 242 1.21 26.46 35.39
CA VAL A 242 2.55 26.38 34.77
C VAL A 242 2.58 27.18 33.46
N ASN A 243 1.58 27.01 32.59
CA ASN A 243 1.49 27.75 31.34
C ASN A 243 1.40 29.29 31.57
N ASP A 244 0.54 29.72 32.52
CA ASP A 244 0.29 31.11 32.78
C ASP A 244 1.50 31.80 33.48
N SER A 245 2.28 31.06 34.29
CA SER A 245 3.39 31.58 35.07
C SER A 245 4.76 31.42 34.40
N LEU A 246 4.99 30.31 33.70
CA LEU A 246 6.30 29.92 33.17
C LEU A 246 6.31 29.76 31.64
N GLY A 247 5.14 29.92 30.98
CA GLY A 247 4.98 29.82 29.55
C GLY A 247 4.69 28.39 29.05
N HIS A 248 4.21 28.30 27.81
CA HIS A 248 3.77 27.03 27.19
C HIS A 248 4.88 26.00 27.04
N GLU A 249 6.13 26.41 26.84
CA GLU A 249 7.27 25.49 26.73
C GLU A 249 7.46 24.69 28.04
N ARG A 250 7.27 25.33 29.21
CA ARG A 250 7.35 24.62 30.48
C ARG A 250 6.13 23.75 30.75
N GLY A 251 4.94 24.13 30.24
CA GLY A 251 3.76 23.26 30.26
C GLY A 251 3.93 22.04 29.38
N ASP A 252 4.55 22.17 28.20
CA ASP A 252 4.90 21.06 27.32
C ASP A 252 5.92 20.14 28.02
N GLU A 253 6.92 20.64 28.68
CA GLU A 253 7.88 19.86 29.48
C GLU A 253 7.19 19.10 30.63
N LEU A 254 6.24 19.73 31.33
CA LEU A 254 5.42 19.07 32.34
C LEU A 254 4.72 17.83 31.80
N LEU A 255 4.04 18.00 30.66
CA LEU A 255 3.31 16.90 30.00
C LEU A 255 4.24 15.79 29.51
N GLN A 256 5.40 16.13 28.96
CA GLN A 256 6.42 15.15 28.54
C GLN A 256 6.97 14.34 29.72
N ARG A 257 7.29 14.99 30.81
CA ARG A 257 7.80 14.34 32.04
C ARG A 257 6.75 13.44 32.68
N ILE A 258 5.49 13.90 32.77
CA ILE A 258 4.37 13.06 33.24
C ILE A 258 4.23 11.81 32.31
N ALA A 259 4.20 11.99 31.01
CA ALA A 259 4.08 10.89 30.06
C ALA A 259 5.21 9.85 30.20
N ASP A 260 6.43 10.32 30.43
CA ASP A 260 7.61 9.47 30.65
C ASP A 260 7.47 8.64 31.93
N VAL A 261 7.02 9.25 33.04
CA VAL A 261 6.77 8.54 34.28
C VAL A 261 5.65 7.53 34.11
N LEU A 262 4.52 7.92 33.54
CA LEU A 262 3.41 7.00 33.29
C LEU A 262 3.88 5.77 32.52
N ARG A 263 4.56 5.97 31.38
CA ARG A 263 5.04 4.88 30.51
C ARG A 263 6.00 3.94 31.24
N LYS A 264 6.90 4.46 32.08
CA LYS A 264 7.87 3.66 32.82
C LYS A 264 7.22 2.89 33.98
N THR A 265 6.24 3.49 34.63
CA THR A 265 5.58 2.89 35.80
C THR A 265 4.63 1.74 35.40
N VAL A 266 3.83 1.92 34.35
CA VAL A 266 2.78 0.92 34.03
C VAL A 266 3.30 -0.29 33.27
N GLY A 267 4.50 -0.22 32.69
CA GLY A 267 5.12 -1.33 31.99
C GLY A 267 4.56 -1.56 30.56
N PRO A 268 5.14 -2.52 29.83
CA PRO A 268 4.87 -2.73 28.40
C PRO A 268 3.50 -3.40 28.11
N GLU A 269 2.91 -4.06 29.07
CA GLU A 269 1.61 -4.76 28.91
C GLU A 269 0.42 -3.76 28.91
N CYS A 270 0.60 -2.57 29.48
CA CYS A 270 -0.42 -1.53 29.51
C CYS A 270 -0.25 -0.57 28.33
N THR A 271 -1.36 -0.08 27.80
CA THR A 271 -1.38 0.95 26.76
C THR A 271 -1.60 2.32 27.40
N THR A 272 -0.62 3.21 27.29
CA THR A 272 -0.72 4.59 27.78
C THR A 272 -0.99 5.53 26.62
N LEU A 273 -2.04 6.36 26.76
CA LEU A 273 -2.49 7.29 25.73
C LEU A 273 -2.57 8.72 26.30
N ARG A 274 -2.38 9.70 25.42
CA ARG A 274 -2.83 11.07 25.66
C ARG A 274 -4.04 11.34 24.79
N ILE A 275 -5.19 11.59 25.42
CA ILE A 275 -6.50 11.68 24.76
C ILE A 275 -7.03 13.11 24.66
N GLY A 276 -6.45 14.04 25.43
CA GLY A 276 -6.80 15.44 25.50
C GLY A 276 -5.58 16.33 25.78
N GLY A 277 -5.79 17.59 26.05
CA GLY A 277 -4.73 18.55 26.36
C GLY A 277 -3.89 18.15 27.56
N ASP A 278 -4.54 17.89 28.69
CA ASP A 278 -3.98 17.49 30.01
C ASP A 278 -4.43 16.05 30.38
N GLU A 279 -5.21 15.39 29.56
CA GLU A 279 -5.83 14.09 29.86
C GLU A 279 -5.05 12.92 29.29
N PHE A 280 -4.82 11.93 30.15
CA PHE A 280 -4.21 10.64 29.79
C PHE A 280 -5.15 9.49 30.14
N LEU A 281 -5.05 8.42 29.37
CA LEU A 281 -5.76 7.16 29.61
C LEU A 281 -4.75 6.03 29.64
N ILE A 282 -4.88 5.15 30.63
CA ILE A 282 -4.06 3.95 30.75
C ILE A 282 -5.02 2.75 30.74
N LEU A 283 -4.78 1.84 29.79
CA LEU A 283 -5.52 0.59 29.65
C LEU A 283 -4.63 -0.57 30.09
N CYS A 284 -5.01 -1.24 31.17
CA CYS A 284 -4.24 -2.33 31.75
C CYS A 284 -5.00 -3.64 31.61
N PRO A 285 -4.70 -4.48 30.60
CA PRO A 285 -5.33 -5.79 30.43
C PRO A 285 -4.96 -6.72 31.58
N ARG A 286 -5.85 -7.68 31.87
CA ARG A 286 -5.69 -8.69 32.93
C ARG A 286 -5.38 -8.09 34.31
N THR A 287 -5.91 -6.90 34.59
CA THR A 287 -5.61 -6.13 35.78
C THR A 287 -6.88 -5.92 36.59
N SER A 288 -6.89 -6.39 37.85
CA SER A 288 -8.02 -6.23 38.79
C SER A 288 -8.05 -4.84 39.44
N ALA A 289 -9.20 -4.50 40.08
CA ALA A 289 -9.35 -3.26 40.85
C ALA A 289 -8.28 -3.05 41.93
N ALA A 290 -7.89 -4.15 42.60
CA ALA A 290 -6.84 -4.06 43.61
C ALA A 290 -5.47 -3.71 43.02
N MET A 291 -5.12 -4.34 41.89
CA MET A 291 -3.88 -4.07 41.15
C MET A 291 -3.88 -2.65 40.56
N ALA A 292 -5.03 -2.20 40.02
CA ALA A 292 -5.15 -0.84 39.49
C ALA A 292 -4.92 0.22 40.60
N ARG A 293 -5.43 0.00 41.81
CA ARG A 293 -5.16 0.89 42.95
C ARG A 293 -3.69 0.95 43.37
N VAL A 294 -3.00 -0.20 43.37
CA VAL A 294 -1.56 -0.25 43.60
C VAL A 294 -0.81 0.55 42.52
N LEU A 295 -1.16 0.29 41.25
CA LEU A 295 -0.54 0.97 40.11
C LEU A 295 -0.75 2.50 40.16
N MET A 296 -1.95 2.97 40.56
CA MET A 296 -2.22 4.40 40.77
C MET A 296 -1.35 4.99 41.88
N SER A 297 -1.15 4.27 42.99
CA SER A 297 -0.24 4.70 44.08
C SER A 297 1.21 4.77 43.61
N ASP A 298 1.66 3.78 42.80
CA ASP A 298 3.00 3.77 42.24
C ASP A 298 3.22 4.95 41.27
N ILE A 299 2.20 5.27 40.46
CA ILE A 299 2.22 6.46 39.61
C ILE A 299 2.39 7.75 40.42
N GLU A 300 1.58 7.94 41.48
CA GLU A 300 1.65 9.12 42.34
C GLU A 300 3.05 9.23 42.99
N GLN A 301 3.59 8.12 43.50
CA GLN A 301 4.91 8.09 44.12
C GLN A 301 6.05 8.40 43.13
N ASN A 302 5.98 7.80 41.94
CA ASN A 302 7.02 8.01 40.92
C ASN A 302 6.96 9.42 40.32
N LEU A 303 5.79 10.06 40.22
CA LEU A 303 5.66 11.47 39.84
C LEU A 303 6.25 12.39 40.92
N ALA A 304 5.95 12.14 42.20
CA ALA A 304 6.54 12.90 43.30
C ALA A 304 8.08 12.77 43.32
N ALA A 305 8.61 11.55 43.11
CA ALA A 305 10.05 11.32 43.04
C ALA A 305 10.73 11.94 41.80
N ALA A 306 9.99 12.14 40.71
CA ALA A 306 10.48 12.76 39.47
C ALA A 306 10.27 14.30 39.46
N SER A 307 9.61 14.86 40.46
CA SER A 307 9.45 16.32 40.64
C SER A 307 10.76 16.97 41.09
N ASP A 308 10.94 18.25 40.76
CA ASP A 308 12.04 19.08 41.22
C ASP A 308 11.51 20.44 41.68
N ASP A 309 12.43 21.32 42.15
CA ASP A 309 12.07 22.64 42.69
C ASP A 309 11.41 23.58 41.64
N ASP A 310 11.70 23.31 40.34
CA ASP A 310 11.19 24.12 39.24
C ASP A 310 9.85 23.59 38.69
N LEU A 311 9.60 22.27 38.79
CA LEU A 311 8.44 21.64 38.19
C LEU A 311 7.89 20.47 39.03
N MET A 312 6.78 20.76 39.71
CA MET A 312 6.02 19.77 40.48
C MET A 312 5.17 18.92 39.55
N LEU A 313 5.44 17.61 39.49
CA LEU A 313 4.67 16.65 38.67
C LEU A 313 3.55 16.05 39.50
N GLY A 314 2.33 16.16 39.03
CA GLY A 314 1.15 15.58 39.67
C GLY A 314 0.07 15.24 38.67
N VAL A 315 -0.72 14.24 39.00
CA VAL A 315 -1.92 13.86 38.24
C VAL A 315 -3.07 13.54 39.20
N SER A 316 -4.26 13.92 38.82
CA SER A 316 -5.49 13.43 39.41
C SER A 316 -5.91 12.13 38.76
N LEU A 317 -6.06 11.04 39.50
CA LEU A 317 -6.33 9.69 38.99
C LEU A 317 -7.72 9.21 39.36
N GLY A 318 -8.39 8.52 38.40
CA GLY A 318 -9.63 7.79 38.60
C GLY A 318 -9.62 6.48 37.84
N SER A 319 -10.26 5.43 38.34
CA SER A 319 -10.27 4.14 37.67
C SER A 319 -11.63 3.47 37.64
N ALA A 320 -11.85 2.69 36.57
CA ALA A 320 -12.97 1.77 36.42
C ALA A 320 -12.48 0.43 35.83
N ILE A 321 -13.32 -0.61 35.91
CA ILE A 321 -12.99 -1.95 35.44
C ILE A 321 -14.07 -2.46 34.53
N ILE A 322 -13.64 -3.15 33.49
CA ILE A 322 -14.45 -3.99 32.61
C ILE A 322 -14.08 -5.44 32.95
N ASN A 323 -15.05 -6.23 33.41
CA ASN A 323 -14.81 -7.64 33.77
C ASN A 323 -15.10 -8.61 32.62
N SER A 324 -15.87 -8.20 31.62
CA SER A 324 -16.27 -9.00 30.46
C SER A 324 -16.33 -8.10 29.21
N ALA A 325 -16.01 -8.64 28.04
CA ALA A 325 -16.11 -7.94 26.76
C ALA A 325 -17.57 -7.50 26.40
N SER A 326 -18.57 -8.02 27.11
CA SER A 326 -19.96 -7.58 26.97
C SER A 326 -20.28 -6.27 27.70
N GLU A 327 -19.40 -5.80 28.59
CA GLU A 327 -19.58 -4.53 29.29
C GLU A 327 -19.18 -3.36 28.38
N SER A 328 -19.84 -2.21 28.58
CA SER A 328 -19.63 -1.02 27.76
C SER A 328 -18.34 -0.28 28.13
N PHE A 329 -17.39 -0.22 27.20
CA PHE A 329 -16.20 0.62 27.35
C PHE A 329 -16.57 2.08 27.63
N LYS A 330 -17.60 2.60 26.97
CA LYS A 330 -18.06 3.98 27.13
C LYS A 330 -18.53 4.28 28.55
N ASP A 331 -19.19 3.32 29.19
CA ASP A 331 -19.69 3.51 30.55
C ASP A 331 -18.55 3.41 31.56
N ALA A 332 -17.65 2.44 31.41
CA ALA A 332 -16.44 2.35 32.23
C ALA A 332 -15.53 3.58 32.09
N PHE A 333 -15.43 4.13 30.87
CA PHE A 333 -14.69 5.37 30.64
C PHE A 333 -15.30 6.55 31.41
N LYS A 334 -16.63 6.70 31.40
CA LYS A 334 -17.32 7.73 32.18
C LYS A 334 -17.14 7.57 33.69
N ASP A 335 -17.17 6.32 34.16
CA ASP A 335 -16.99 6.03 35.58
C ASP A 335 -15.57 6.37 36.05
N ALA A 336 -14.56 6.04 35.25
CA ALA A 336 -13.16 6.40 35.53
C ALA A 336 -12.96 7.93 35.53
N ASP A 337 -13.56 8.63 34.56
CA ASP A 337 -13.52 10.09 34.44
C ASP A 337 -14.19 10.76 35.65
N ALA A 338 -15.38 10.32 36.06
CA ALA A 338 -16.09 10.82 37.24
C ALA A 338 -15.30 10.59 38.52
N ALA A 339 -14.64 9.44 38.65
CA ALA A 339 -13.76 9.15 39.80
C ALA A 339 -12.55 10.09 39.84
N MET A 340 -11.91 10.37 38.70
CA MET A 340 -10.81 11.32 38.56
C MET A 340 -11.24 12.72 38.90
N TYR A 341 -12.37 13.21 38.38
CA TYR A 341 -12.87 14.55 38.63
C TYR A 341 -13.18 14.79 40.12
N THR A 342 -13.64 13.78 40.83
CA THR A 342 -13.89 13.85 42.28
C THR A 342 -12.60 14.15 43.06
N LYS A 343 -11.48 13.51 42.70
CA LYS A 343 -10.17 13.77 43.29
C LYS A 343 -9.64 15.18 42.92
N LYS A 344 -9.77 15.57 41.66
CA LYS A 344 -9.33 16.88 41.14
C LYS A 344 -10.03 18.05 41.90
N SER A 345 -11.32 17.91 42.18
CA SER A 345 -12.09 18.92 42.93
C SER A 345 -11.71 19.00 44.43
N GLY A 346 -11.19 17.90 44.98
CA GLY A 346 -10.62 17.86 46.32
C GLY A 346 -9.30 18.66 46.46
N HIS A 347 -8.39 18.49 45.49
CA HIS A 347 -7.11 19.21 45.44
C HIS A 347 -7.26 20.73 45.24
N ARG A 348 -8.35 21.21 44.61
CA ARG A 348 -8.61 22.64 44.42
C ARG A 348 -9.13 23.35 45.67
N ARG A 349 -9.55 22.62 46.73
CA ARG A 349 -10.09 23.15 47.98
C ARG A 349 -9.13 23.09 49.15
N ALA A 350 -8.01 22.43 48.99
CA ALA A 350 -6.91 22.37 49.96
C ALA A 350 -5.80 23.33 49.53
#